data_183bfebb571fca706fe0f5dac8c80788
#
_entry.id   183bfebb571fca706fe0f5dac8c80788
#
_cell.length_a   1.000
_cell.length_b   1.000
_cell.length_c   1.000
_cell.angle_alpha   90.00
_cell.angle_beta   90.00
_cell.angle_gamma   90.00
#
_symmetry.space_group_name_H-M   'P 1'
#
loop_
_entity.id
_entity.type
_entity.pdbx_description
1 polymer ?
#
loop_
_entity_poly.entity_id
_entity_poly.type
_entity_poly.pdbx_seq_one_letter_code
_entity_poly.pdbx_strand_id
1 'polypeptide(L)'
;KIHKSVTIVPAANNFNRGDDVNLKNKVLALGILCALGLPQAAGAEGFAINEWSAEGVAMGGARMFAEGDAANVAYNPASITKVDGEAFKVSATYLSPHGEYDLYKDGKLYEGKNRVHFGFAPGTYYVKKLNDKDWFGIGAFSRFAMVSEFERNEIVSTNAFVSRLDGVSVTPTFAHKFDDKWSAAVGAEINYVRLTMEKNAMSVGEVPIVPTHTKGESYALGWNAAANYAFDDKNEIGVVYRSRIKHSMEADFHAYNIPGADNVSGNAYGEVTLPESWHIGYSHKFNDRTRVELNAVRTGWDTYKNLDIMISGTENGMFDRLHPNDKNWDDGWRYAIGVEHKLSDKYTLMAGFAYDESSIPYDGGDFMVPTGDRKTYSIGARYNDKDQTLAIALGWMDVGDLQFKFRSEGDTVANGGHAHTHDSFTKIIGISYQRNF
;
A
#
# COMPACT_ATOMS: atom_id res chain seq x y z
N LYS A 1 11.26 62.05 46.67
CA LYS A 1 11.49 60.64 46.34
C LYS A 1 10.14 59.95 46.23
N ILE A 2 9.70 59.75 45.04
CA ILE A 2 8.42 59.09 44.71
C ILE A 2 8.75 57.74 44.11
N HIS A 3 8.40 56.65 44.80
CA HIS A 3 8.44 55.29 44.27
C HIS A 3 7.13 55.06 43.46
N LYS A 4 7.25 54.83 42.15
CA LYS A 4 6.18 54.28 41.33
C LYS A 4 6.36 52.75 41.26
N SER A 5 5.40 52.01 41.84
CA SER A 5 5.26 50.60 41.66
C SER A 5 4.65 50.32 40.27
N VAL A 6 5.33 49.54 39.44
CA VAL A 6 4.86 49.07 38.15
C VAL A 6 4.17 47.73 38.38
N THR A 7 2.86 47.69 38.20
CA THR A 7 2.05 46.44 38.21
C THR A 7 2.14 45.81 36.84
N ILE A 8 2.77 44.63 36.75
CA ILE A 8 2.81 43.79 35.53
C ILE A 8 1.51 42.99 35.47
N VAL A 9 0.65 43.31 34.52
CA VAL A 9 -0.53 42.52 34.17
C VAL A 9 -0.04 41.41 33.21
N PRO A 10 -0.30 40.11 33.46
CA PRO A 10 0.06 39.08 32.50
C PRO A 10 -0.86 39.18 31.29
N ALA A 11 -0.28 39.32 30.11
CA ALA A 11 -0.97 39.27 28.83
C ALA A 11 -1.61 37.88 28.64
N ALA A 12 -2.92 37.83 28.56
CA ALA A 12 -3.63 36.64 28.10
C ALA A 12 -3.21 36.30 26.66
N ASN A 13 -2.59 35.14 26.46
CA ASN A 13 -2.29 34.61 25.15
C ASN A 13 -3.58 34.30 24.39
N ASN A 14 -4.03 35.23 23.57
CA ASN A 14 -4.97 34.94 22.50
C ASN A 14 -4.23 34.14 21.41
N PHE A 15 -4.22 32.81 21.50
CA PHE A 15 -3.87 31.96 20.38
C PHE A 15 -4.94 32.10 19.30
N ASN A 16 -4.58 32.76 18.21
CA ASN A 16 -5.43 33.08 17.08
C ASN A 16 -5.93 31.80 16.39
N ARG A 17 -7.24 31.59 16.31
CA ARG A 17 -7.88 30.54 15.47
C ARG A 17 -7.40 30.55 14.00
N GLY A 18 -6.91 31.67 13.49
CA GLY A 18 -6.38 31.78 12.13
C GLY A 18 -5.05 31.06 11.90
N ASP A 19 -4.19 30.98 12.92
CA ASP A 19 -2.89 30.32 12.84
C ASP A 19 -3.03 28.80 12.84
N ASP A 20 -4.03 28.27 13.55
CA ASP A 20 -4.34 26.84 13.59
C ASP A 20 -4.84 26.30 12.24
N VAL A 21 -5.70 27.05 11.54
CA VAL A 21 -6.18 26.67 10.20
C VAL A 21 -5.04 26.65 9.17
N ASN A 22 -4.13 27.64 9.28
CA ASN A 22 -2.97 27.71 8.35
C ASN A 22 -1.97 26.58 8.62
N LEU A 23 -1.77 26.20 9.89
CA LEU A 23 -0.89 25.06 10.25
C LEU A 23 -1.49 23.73 9.77
N LYS A 24 -2.80 23.49 9.97
CA LYS A 24 -3.51 22.30 9.50
C LYS A 24 -3.38 22.12 7.98
N ASN A 25 -3.59 23.19 7.20
CA ASN A 25 -3.51 23.15 5.74
C ASN A 25 -2.07 22.87 5.26
N LYS A 26 -1.06 23.45 5.91
CA LYS A 26 0.35 23.23 5.61
C LYS A 26 0.78 21.80 5.93
N VAL A 27 0.35 21.26 7.07
CA VAL A 27 0.69 19.89 7.49
C VAL A 27 -0.01 18.86 6.62
N LEU A 28 -1.28 19.08 6.22
CA LEU A 28 -1.98 18.21 5.26
C LEU A 28 -1.30 18.22 3.89
N ALA A 29 -0.95 19.41 3.37
CA ALA A 29 -0.23 19.54 2.11
C ALA A 29 1.15 18.87 2.16
N LEU A 30 1.89 19.03 3.27
CA LEU A 30 3.18 18.39 3.47
C LEU A 30 3.04 16.86 3.55
N GLY A 31 2.00 16.35 4.23
CA GLY A 31 1.69 14.92 4.32
C GLY A 31 1.42 14.31 2.94
N ILE A 32 0.64 14.98 2.10
CA ILE A 32 0.38 14.54 0.72
C ILE A 32 1.66 14.57 -0.11
N LEU A 33 2.47 15.62 -0.01
CA LEU A 33 3.76 15.73 -0.71
C LEU A 33 4.75 14.65 -0.27
N CYS A 34 4.81 14.32 1.03
CA CYS A 34 5.65 13.23 1.54
C CYS A 34 5.19 11.87 1.01
N ALA A 35 3.87 11.65 0.89
CA ALA A 35 3.32 10.40 0.33
C ALA A 35 3.71 10.19 -1.15
N LEU A 36 3.85 11.27 -1.92
CA LEU A 36 4.21 11.21 -3.35
C LEU A 36 5.72 11.05 -3.61
N GLY A 37 6.58 11.30 -2.63
CA GLY A 37 8.04 11.37 -2.82
C GLY A 37 8.85 10.19 -2.27
N LEU A 38 8.26 9.30 -1.48
CA LEU A 38 8.99 8.20 -0.84
C LEU A 38 8.90 6.91 -1.64
N PRO A 39 9.98 6.10 -1.70
CA PRO A 39 9.94 4.75 -2.28
C PRO A 39 8.96 3.88 -1.50
N GLN A 40 8.09 3.17 -2.21
CA GLN A 40 7.07 2.31 -1.63
C GLN A 40 7.48 0.84 -1.79
N ALA A 41 7.19 0.01 -0.80
CA ALA A 41 7.52 -1.42 -0.82
C ALA A 41 6.31 -2.27 -1.18
N ALA A 42 6.56 -3.49 -1.63
CA ALA A 42 5.52 -4.47 -1.92
C ALA A 42 4.68 -4.80 -0.67
N GLY A 43 3.38 -4.82 -0.85
CA GLY A 43 2.38 -5.18 0.16
C GLY A 43 1.86 -6.61 0.03
N ALA A 44 0.84 -6.93 0.81
CA ALA A 44 0.11 -8.21 0.83
C ALA A 44 -0.73 -8.42 -0.45
N GLU A 45 -1.15 -9.66 -0.73
CA GLU A 45 -1.98 -10.03 -1.89
C GLU A 45 -1.50 -9.43 -3.22
N GLY A 46 -0.52 -10.04 -3.86
CA GLY A 46 0.12 -9.46 -5.05
C GLY A 46 0.90 -8.20 -4.69
N PHE A 47 0.41 -7.03 -5.10
CA PHE A 47 1.00 -5.73 -4.75
C PHE A 47 0.00 -4.76 -4.06
N ALA A 48 -1.07 -5.30 -3.43
CA ALA A 48 -1.92 -4.54 -2.53
C ALA A 48 -1.22 -4.26 -1.19
N ILE A 49 -1.49 -3.11 -0.57
CA ILE A 49 -0.94 -2.67 0.72
C ILE A 49 -2.06 -2.51 1.73
N ASN A 50 -1.82 -2.96 2.97
CA ASN A 50 -2.74 -2.85 4.10
C ASN A 50 -2.10 -2.17 5.33
N GLU A 51 -0.85 -1.77 5.27
CA GLU A 51 -0.03 -1.18 6.33
C GLU A 51 -0.22 0.33 6.42
N TRP A 52 -1.48 0.81 6.50
CA TRP A 52 -1.85 2.22 6.42
C TRP A 52 -1.68 3.02 7.71
N SER A 53 -1.46 2.36 8.84
CA SER A 53 -1.13 2.99 10.13
C SER A 53 -0.39 2.02 11.04
N ALA A 54 0.31 2.53 12.06
CA ALA A 54 0.98 1.68 13.05
C ALA A 54 0.00 0.77 13.78
N GLU A 55 -1.16 1.29 14.17
CA GLU A 55 -2.18 0.50 14.84
C GLU A 55 -2.77 -0.58 13.91
N GLY A 56 -2.90 -0.28 12.61
CA GLY A 56 -3.31 -1.26 11.62
C GLY A 56 -2.26 -2.36 11.45
N VAL A 57 -0.98 -2.00 11.36
CA VAL A 57 0.12 -2.98 11.38
C VAL A 57 0.05 -3.84 12.64
N ALA A 58 -0.06 -3.22 13.83
CA ALA A 58 -0.12 -3.93 15.11
C ALA A 58 -1.29 -4.93 15.21
N MET A 59 -2.41 -4.65 14.54
CA MET A 59 -3.62 -5.47 14.50
C MET A 59 -3.64 -6.45 13.31
N GLY A 60 -2.54 -6.61 12.58
CA GLY A 60 -2.51 -7.43 11.36
C GLY A 60 -3.46 -6.96 10.26
N GLY A 61 -3.83 -5.67 10.24
CA GLY A 61 -4.82 -5.10 9.31
C GLY A 61 -6.28 -5.21 9.75
N ALA A 62 -6.60 -5.98 10.82
CA ALA A 62 -7.94 -6.06 11.39
C ALA A 62 -8.26 -4.78 12.21
N ARG A 63 -8.64 -3.68 11.50
CA ARG A 63 -8.86 -2.37 12.12
C ARG A 63 -10.02 -1.57 11.50
N MET A 64 -11.12 -2.24 11.22
CA MET A 64 -12.29 -1.59 10.61
C MET A 64 -13.13 -0.75 11.60
N PHE A 65 -13.01 -0.97 12.91
CA PHE A 65 -13.91 -0.40 13.92
C PHE A 65 -13.18 0.41 14.99
N ALA A 66 -12.07 1.04 14.64
CA ALA A 66 -11.28 1.83 15.57
C ALA A 66 -12.06 3.06 16.07
N GLU A 67 -12.10 3.23 17.40
CA GLU A 67 -12.72 4.42 18.02
C GLU A 67 -11.79 5.63 17.87
N GLY A 68 -12.34 6.74 17.40
CA GLY A 68 -11.66 8.04 17.34
C GLY A 68 -10.46 8.10 16.39
N ASP A 69 -10.28 7.14 15.46
CA ASP A 69 -9.12 7.05 14.60
C ASP A 69 -9.39 7.65 13.20
N ALA A 70 -8.61 8.67 12.82
CA ALA A 70 -8.73 9.30 11.52
C ALA A 70 -8.33 8.34 10.35
N ALA A 71 -7.50 7.32 10.60
CA ALA A 71 -7.13 6.33 9.59
C ALA A 71 -8.30 5.39 9.19
N ASN A 72 -9.46 5.49 9.85
CA ASN A 72 -10.69 4.84 9.40
C ASN A 72 -11.07 5.22 7.97
N VAL A 73 -10.66 6.39 7.45
CA VAL A 73 -10.80 6.74 6.03
C VAL A 73 -10.21 5.64 5.12
N ALA A 74 -9.09 5.03 5.53
CA ALA A 74 -8.44 3.95 4.81
C ALA A 74 -9.04 2.56 5.14
N TYR A 75 -9.25 2.25 6.43
CA TYR A 75 -9.69 0.91 6.84
C TYR A 75 -11.19 0.69 6.66
N ASN A 76 -12.01 1.63 7.12
CA ASN A 76 -13.46 1.58 6.99
C ASN A 76 -14.06 2.99 7.05
N PRO A 77 -14.38 3.58 5.91
CA PRO A 77 -14.92 4.93 5.84
C PRO A 77 -16.17 5.19 6.69
N ALA A 78 -17.03 4.18 6.90
CA ALA A 78 -18.22 4.33 7.74
C ALA A 78 -17.86 4.52 9.22
N SER A 79 -16.67 4.06 9.66
CA SER A 79 -16.18 4.23 11.04
C SER A 79 -15.59 5.61 11.34
N ILE A 80 -15.49 6.52 10.36
CA ILE A 80 -15.14 7.92 10.67
C ILE A 80 -16.21 8.60 11.52
N THR A 81 -17.44 8.07 11.53
CA THR A 81 -18.53 8.50 12.41
C THR A 81 -18.23 8.32 13.91
N LYS A 82 -17.18 7.57 14.24
CA LYS A 82 -16.68 7.37 15.61
C LYS A 82 -15.66 8.43 16.07
N VAL A 83 -15.30 9.37 15.19
CA VAL A 83 -14.43 10.51 15.53
C VAL A 83 -15.28 11.61 16.11
N ASP A 84 -14.96 12.05 17.34
CA ASP A 84 -15.58 13.22 17.94
C ASP A 84 -14.76 14.48 17.64
N GLY A 85 -15.42 15.55 17.20
CA GLY A 85 -14.76 16.80 16.80
C GLY A 85 -13.94 16.66 15.50
N GLU A 86 -12.68 16.98 15.56
CA GLU A 86 -11.74 16.91 14.44
C GLU A 86 -10.52 16.05 14.82
N ALA A 87 -10.02 15.23 13.89
CA ALA A 87 -8.81 14.46 14.07
C ALA A 87 -7.90 14.57 12.83
N PHE A 88 -6.60 14.74 13.09
CA PHE A 88 -5.56 14.71 12.08
C PHE A 88 -4.52 13.64 12.44
N LYS A 89 -4.19 12.76 11.50
CA LYS A 89 -3.23 11.67 11.71
C LYS A 89 -2.21 11.60 10.59
N VAL A 90 -0.96 11.34 10.98
CA VAL A 90 0.12 10.95 10.07
C VAL A 90 0.65 9.60 10.48
N SER A 91 1.05 8.81 9.51
CA SER A 91 1.66 7.50 9.71
C SER A 91 2.75 7.25 8.69
N ALA A 92 3.71 6.43 9.08
CA ALA A 92 4.73 5.90 8.19
C ALA A 92 5.03 4.45 8.58
N THR A 93 4.97 3.55 7.61
CA THR A 93 5.36 2.16 7.78
C THR A 93 6.61 1.89 6.95
N TYR A 94 7.67 1.47 7.60
CA TYR A 94 8.92 1.01 7.01
C TYR A 94 8.83 -0.49 6.77
N LEU A 95 9.19 -0.94 5.57
CA LEU A 95 9.23 -2.34 5.17
C LEU A 95 10.63 -2.67 4.65
N SER A 96 11.21 -3.76 5.15
CA SER A 96 12.51 -4.26 4.71
C SER A 96 12.36 -5.70 4.23
N PRO A 97 12.14 -5.90 2.92
CA PRO A 97 11.98 -7.22 2.34
C PRO A 97 13.33 -7.94 2.20
N HIS A 98 13.28 -9.26 2.26
CA HIS A 98 14.34 -10.19 1.91
C HIS A 98 13.73 -11.33 1.12
N GLY A 99 14.49 -11.93 0.20
CA GLY A 99 14.08 -13.13 -0.53
C GLY A 99 15.18 -13.61 -1.45
N GLU A 100 15.27 -14.93 -1.62
CA GLU A 100 16.22 -15.62 -2.47
C GLU A 100 15.47 -16.35 -3.59
N TYR A 101 16.19 -16.72 -4.64
CA TYR A 101 15.61 -17.47 -5.74
C TYR A 101 16.59 -18.47 -6.35
N ASP A 102 16.02 -19.55 -6.85
CA ASP A 102 16.62 -20.53 -7.73
C ASP A 102 15.98 -20.44 -9.11
N LEU A 103 16.78 -20.38 -10.16
CA LEU A 103 16.31 -20.48 -11.54
C LEU A 103 16.98 -21.66 -12.25
N TYR A 104 16.17 -22.62 -12.64
CA TYR A 104 16.60 -23.75 -13.48
C TYR A 104 16.29 -23.43 -14.94
N LYS A 105 17.33 -23.23 -15.73
CA LYS A 105 17.19 -22.90 -17.16
C LYS A 105 18.31 -23.58 -17.94
N ASP A 106 17.98 -24.23 -19.08
CA ASP A 106 18.91 -24.87 -19.98
C ASP A 106 19.87 -25.89 -19.29
N GLY A 107 19.33 -26.62 -18.30
CA GLY A 107 20.08 -27.61 -17.51
C GLY A 107 21.04 -27.03 -16.48
N LYS A 108 20.99 -25.74 -16.22
CA LYS A 108 21.79 -25.03 -15.22
C LYS A 108 20.92 -24.47 -14.10
N LEU A 109 21.51 -24.35 -12.93
CA LEU A 109 20.96 -23.65 -11.77
C LEU A 109 21.63 -22.28 -11.65
N TYR A 110 20.80 -21.23 -11.51
CA TYR A 110 21.21 -19.87 -11.19
C TYR A 110 20.56 -19.49 -9.86
N GLU A 111 21.36 -19.03 -8.93
CA GLU A 111 20.93 -18.62 -7.58
C GLU A 111 21.16 -17.12 -7.40
N GLY A 112 20.27 -16.47 -6.70
CA GLY A 112 20.40 -15.05 -6.42
C GLY A 112 19.41 -14.56 -5.38
N LYS A 113 19.34 -13.24 -5.19
CA LYS A 113 18.49 -12.63 -4.18
C LYS A 113 17.92 -11.27 -4.60
N ASN A 114 16.82 -10.93 -3.98
CA ASN A 114 16.25 -9.58 -4.06
C ASN A 114 17.21 -8.55 -3.43
N ARG A 115 17.42 -7.43 -4.10
CA ARG A 115 18.31 -6.33 -3.70
C ARG A 115 17.61 -5.16 -3.06
N VAL A 116 16.30 -5.19 -2.94
CA VAL A 116 15.52 -4.12 -2.29
C VAL A 116 15.92 -4.00 -0.83
N HIS A 117 16.40 -2.83 -0.43
CA HIS A 117 16.80 -2.60 0.96
C HIS A 117 15.61 -2.23 1.83
N PHE A 118 14.73 -1.37 1.35
CA PHE A 118 13.54 -0.92 2.09
C PHE A 118 12.51 -0.25 1.18
N GLY A 119 11.30 -0.09 1.73
CA GLY A 119 10.26 0.77 1.22
C GLY A 119 9.48 1.42 2.35
N PHE A 120 8.64 2.39 2.00
CA PHE A 120 7.76 3.09 2.94
C PHE A 120 6.31 3.04 2.45
N ALA A 121 5.37 2.91 3.38
CA ALA A 121 3.95 3.12 3.16
C ALA A 121 3.49 4.31 4.04
N PRO A 122 3.46 5.54 3.48
CA PRO A 122 2.99 6.72 4.22
C PRO A 122 1.47 6.78 4.23
N GLY A 123 0.92 7.40 5.28
CA GLY A 123 -0.50 7.70 5.40
C GLY A 123 -0.74 9.04 6.08
N THR A 124 -1.69 9.82 5.57
CA THR A 124 -2.12 11.08 6.16
C THR A 124 -3.64 11.16 6.10
N TYR A 125 -4.26 11.51 7.21
CA TYR A 125 -5.71 11.46 7.35
C TYR A 125 -6.22 12.67 8.09
N TYR A 126 -7.36 13.17 7.67
CA TYR A 126 -8.12 14.19 8.38
C TYR A 126 -9.58 13.81 8.40
N VAL A 127 -10.21 13.92 9.55
CA VAL A 127 -11.64 13.69 9.77
C VAL A 127 -12.22 14.84 10.55
N LYS A 128 -13.41 15.27 10.17
CA LYS A 128 -14.17 16.31 10.85
C LYS A 128 -15.63 15.90 11.00
N LYS A 129 -16.14 15.96 12.22
CA LYS A 129 -17.56 15.91 12.53
C LYS A 129 -18.20 17.22 12.06
N LEU A 130 -19.15 17.15 11.13
CA LEU A 130 -19.87 18.32 10.62
C LEU A 130 -21.08 18.67 11.49
N ASN A 131 -21.78 17.64 11.96
CA ASN A 131 -22.89 17.69 12.90
C ASN A 131 -23.06 16.32 13.58
N ASP A 132 -24.13 16.07 14.32
CA ASP A 132 -24.32 14.82 15.07
C ASP A 132 -24.56 13.59 14.20
N LYS A 133 -24.80 13.78 12.89
CA LYS A 133 -25.06 12.68 11.94
C LYS A 133 -24.07 12.61 10.79
N ASP A 134 -23.31 13.67 10.51
CA ASP A 134 -22.51 13.78 9.29
C ASP A 134 -21.05 14.04 9.59
N TRP A 135 -20.19 13.35 8.87
CA TRP A 135 -18.72 13.49 8.92
C TRP A 135 -18.14 13.64 7.52
N PHE A 136 -17.08 14.42 7.44
CA PHE A 136 -16.21 14.51 6.29
C PHE A 136 -14.84 13.96 6.67
N GLY A 137 -14.25 13.14 5.79
CA GLY A 137 -12.89 12.63 5.91
C GLY A 137 -12.12 12.81 4.60
N ILE A 138 -10.82 12.94 4.70
CA ILE A 138 -9.91 12.82 3.54
C ILE A 138 -8.65 12.10 3.98
N GLY A 139 -8.19 11.14 3.17
CA GLY A 139 -6.96 10.40 3.39
C GLY A 139 -6.08 10.39 2.16
N ALA A 140 -4.77 10.41 2.36
CA ALA A 140 -3.77 10.13 1.34
C ALA A 140 -2.95 8.92 1.81
N PHE A 141 -3.02 7.81 1.09
CA PHE A 141 -2.38 6.54 1.45
C PHE A 141 -2.19 5.64 0.23
N SER A 142 -1.33 4.62 0.34
CA SER A 142 -1.12 3.66 -0.73
C SER A 142 -2.06 2.47 -0.61
N ARG A 143 -2.81 2.17 -1.68
CA ARG A 143 -3.52 0.90 -1.82
C ARG A 143 -2.68 -0.16 -2.53
N PHE A 144 -1.85 0.28 -3.46
CA PHE A 144 -1.02 -0.59 -4.29
C PHE A 144 0.37 -0.01 -4.44
N ALA A 145 1.38 -0.83 -4.17
CA ALA A 145 2.76 -0.51 -4.44
C ALA A 145 3.59 -1.79 -4.47
N MET A 146 4.68 -1.76 -5.22
CA MET A 146 5.64 -2.85 -5.24
C MET A 146 7.03 -2.34 -5.58
N VAL A 147 8.03 -3.08 -5.16
CA VAL A 147 9.39 -2.96 -5.66
C VAL A 147 10.07 -4.33 -5.64
N SER A 148 10.69 -4.69 -6.75
CA SER A 148 11.60 -5.82 -6.88
C SER A 148 12.87 -5.34 -7.57
N GLU A 149 14.03 -5.78 -7.10
CA GLU A 149 15.31 -5.40 -7.66
C GLU A 149 16.27 -6.61 -7.61
N PHE A 150 16.92 -6.89 -8.75
CA PHE A 150 17.87 -8.01 -8.92
C PHE A 150 19.15 -7.50 -9.57
N GLU A 151 20.17 -8.34 -9.64
CA GLU A 151 21.41 -7.99 -10.31
C GLU A 151 21.22 -7.89 -11.83
N ARG A 152 21.80 -6.84 -12.42
CA ARG A 152 21.67 -6.55 -13.86
C ARG A 152 22.38 -7.54 -14.78
N ASN A 153 23.40 -8.22 -14.27
CA ASN A 153 24.23 -9.17 -15.02
C ASN A 153 23.81 -10.63 -14.82
N GLU A 154 22.75 -10.89 -14.06
CA GLU A 154 22.18 -12.23 -13.89
C GLU A 154 21.11 -12.50 -14.97
N ILE A 155 20.92 -13.77 -15.33
CA ILE A 155 19.99 -14.16 -16.41
C ILE A 155 18.54 -13.72 -16.12
N VAL A 156 18.15 -13.65 -14.84
CA VAL A 156 16.82 -13.17 -14.43
C VAL A 156 16.54 -11.75 -14.88
N SER A 157 17.58 -10.93 -15.10
CA SER A 157 17.46 -9.56 -15.59
C SER A 157 16.84 -9.44 -16.99
N THR A 158 16.78 -10.53 -17.75
CA THR A 158 16.06 -10.58 -19.04
C THR A 158 14.54 -10.60 -18.85
N ASN A 159 14.07 -10.97 -17.68
CA ASN A 159 12.67 -10.83 -17.28
C ASN A 159 12.43 -9.47 -16.59
N ALA A 160 13.13 -9.20 -15.48
CA ALA A 160 13.17 -7.92 -14.81
C ALA A 160 14.39 -7.83 -13.89
N PHE A 161 15.06 -6.67 -13.84
CA PHE A 161 16.01 -6.37 -12.76
C PHE A 161 15.57 -5.18 -11.90
N VAL A 162 14.66 -4.31 -12.36
CA VAL A 162 13.88 -3.39 -11.54
C VAL A 162 12.43 -3.45 -11.98
N SER A 163 11.55 -3.70 -11.05
CA SER A 163 10.11 -3.51 -11.21
C SER A 163 9.59 -2.72 -10.03
N ARG A 164 8.98 -1.56 -10.31
CA ARG A 164 8.52 -0.66 -9.27
C ARG A 164 7.20 -0.01 -9.65
N LEU A 165 6.24 -0.09 -8.77
CA LEU A 165 4.98 0.65 -8.83
C LEU A 165 4.83 1.44 -7.55
N ASP A 166 4.83 2.77 -7.66
CA ASP A 166 4.49 3.69 -6.58
C ASP A 166 3.05 4.16 -6.79
N GLY A 167 2.14 3.83 -5.88
CA GLY A 167 0.74 4.21 -5.96
C GLY A 167 0.27 5.00 -4.74
N VAL A 168 -0.45 6.10 -4.95
CA VAL A 168 -1.06 6.90 -3.89
C VAL A 168 -2.49 7.21 -4.23
N SER A 169 -3.38 6.99 -3.28
CA SER A 169 -4.80 7.36 -3.37
C SER A 169 -5.10 8.55 -2.48
N VAL A 170 -5.76 9.57 -3.02
CA VAL A 170 -6.40 10.64 -2.24
C VAL A 170 -7.90 10.38 -2.22
N THR A 171 -8.48 10.22 -1.02
CA THR A 171 -9.84 9.70 -0.83
C THR A 171 -10.67 10.67 0.01
N PRO A 172 -11.32 11.70 -0.60
CA PRO A 172 -12.37 12.45 0.07
C PRO A 172 -13.58 11.54 0.29
N THR A 173 -14.11 11.57 1.53
CA THR A 173 -15.15 10.65 2.01
C THR A 173 -16.19 11.41 2.80
N PHE A 174 -17.45 11.06 2.59
CA PHE A 174 -18.58 11.50 3.39
C PHE A 174 -19.22 10.32 4.11
N ALA A 175 -19.48 10.46 5.41
CA ALA A 175 -20.14 9.44 6.20
C ALA A 175 -21.36 10.00 6.92
N HIS A 176 -22.40 9.17 7.05
CA HIS A 176 -23.64 9.46 7.73
C HIS A 176 -23.99 8.41 8.78
N LYS A 177 -24.30 8.85 9.99
CA LYS A 177 -24.85 8.04 11.08
C LYS A 177 -26.38 8.16 11.06
N PHE A 178 -27.06 7.10 10.62
CA PHE A 178 -28.54 7.09 10.55
C PHE A 178 -29.16 7.06 11.94
N ASP A 179 -28.61 6.18 12.78
CA ASP A 179 -29.00 5.97 14.18
C ASP A 179 -27.81 5.39 14.98
N ASP A 180 -28.05 4.88 16.18
CA ASP A 180 -26.99 4.30 17.02
C ASP A 180 -26.49 2.94 16.53
N LYS A 181 -27.19 2.33 15.56
CA LYS A 181 -26.83 1.03 14.99
C LYS A 181 -26.22 1.13 13.60
N TRP A 182 -26.70 2.05 12.77
CA TRP A 182 -26.35 2.13 11.35
C TRP A 182 -25.51 3.36 11.02
N SER A 183 -24.42 3.14 10.35
CA SER A 183 -23.66 4.18 9.65
C SER A 183 -23.23 3.72 8.26
N ALA A 184 -23.10 4.64 7.33
CA ALA A 184 -22.61 4.37 5.99
C ALA A 184 -21.72 5.52 5.50
N ALA A 185 -20.89 5.22 4.49
CA ALA A 185 -20.02 6.20 3.86
C ALA A 185 -19.89 5.95 2.37
N VAL A 186 -19.61 7.02 1.65
CA VAL A 186 -19.19 6.99 0.24
C VAL A 186 -17.99 7.90 0.05
N GLY A 187 -17.07 7.53 -0.83
CA GLY A 187 -15.88 8.33 -1.12
C GLY A 187 -15.51 8.23 -2.59
N ALA A 188 -14.98 9.33 -3.13
CA ALA A 188 -14.25 9.29 -4.39
C ALA A 188 -12.80 8.88 -4.11
N GLU A 189 -12.12 8.36 -5.11
CA GLU A 189 -10.71 8.02 -5.02
C GLU A 189 -9.99 8.58 -6.26
N ILE A 190 -9.03 9.47 -6.03
CA ILE A 190 -8.11 9.95 -7.05
C ILE A 190 -6.82 9.16 -6.84
N ASN A 191 -6.51 8.26 -7.76
CA ASN A 191 -5.33 7.41 -7.66
C ASN A 191 -4.27 7.88 -8.65
N TYR A 192 -3.05 8.03 -8.16
CA TYR A 192 -1.84 8.27 -8.93
C TYR A 192 -0.99 7.01 -8.87
N VAL A 193 -0.43 6.60 -10.02
CA VAL A 193 0.58 5.56 -10.09
C VAL A 193 1.75 6.02 -10.95
N ARG A 194 2.96 5.58 -10.54
CA ARG A 194 4.18 5.63 -11.32
C ARG A 194 4.70 4.20 -11.48
N LEU A 195 4.94 3.79 -12.70
CA LEU A 195 5.55 2.50 -13.02
C LEU A 195 6.96 2.74 -13.55
N THR A 196 7.92 1.97 -13.01
CA THR A 196 9.29 1.89 -13.56
C THR A 196 9.62 0.43 -13.78
N MET A 197 10.05 0.10 -14.98
CA MET A 197 10.45 -1.24 -15.38
C MET A 197 11.80 -1.19 -16.06
N GLU A 198 12.76 -2.00 -15.56
CA GLU A 198 14.06 -2.16 -16.19
C GLU A 198 14.34 -3.65 -16.39
N LYS A 199 14.80 -3.99 -17.59
CA LYS A 199 15.22 -5.35 -17.95
C LYS A 199 16.29 -5.32 -19.04
N ASN A 200 16.96 -6.43 -19.26
CA ASN A 200 17.79 -6.59 -20.44
C ASN A 200 16.95 -7.16 -21.60
N ALA A 201 16.96 -6.50 -22.75
CA ALA A 201 16.12 -6.87 -23.88
C ALA A 201 16.55 -8.17 -24.56
N MET A 202 17.79 -8.64 -24.34
CA MET A 202 18.31 -9.87 -24.92
C MET A 202 19.47 -10.43 -24.09
N SER A 203 19.91 -11.64 -24.43
CA SER A 203 21.13 -12.24 -23.91
C SER A 203 22.00 -12.82 -25.05
N VAL A 204 23.32 -12.84 -24.86
CA VAL A 204 24.28 -13.56 -25.70
C VAL A 204 24.86 -14.68 -24.86
N GLY A 205 24.43 -15.91 -25.15
CA GLY A 205 24.65 -17.02 -24.21
C GLY A 205 23.95 -16.73 -22.86
N GLU A 206 24.73 -16.72 -21.79
CA GLU A 206 24.24 -16.42 -20.43
C GLU A 206 24.39 -14.95 -20.02
N VAL A 207 24.99 -14.13 -20.88
CA VAL A 207 25.27 -12.72 -20.57
C VAL A 207 24.11 -11.86 -21.04
N PRO A 208 23.32 -11.27 -20.10
CA PRO A 208 22.28 -10.30 -20.42
C PRO A 208 22.89 -9.02 -20.99
N ILE A 209 22.28 -8.50 -22.04
CA ILE A 209 22.74 -7.28 -22.74
C ILE A 209 21.54 -6.40 -23.10
N VAL A 210 21.84 -5.16 -23.48
CA VAL A 210 20.85 -4.12 -23.89
C VAL A 210 19.86 -3.81 -22.77
N PRO A 211 20.32 -3.17 -21.67
CA PRO A 211 19.42 -2.71 -20.64
C PRO A 211 18.41 -1.71 -21.19
N THR A 212 17.14 -1.94 -20.87
CA THR A 212 16.03 -1.06 -21.19
C THR A 212 15.46 -0.42 -19.94
N HIS A 213 14.93 0.77 -20.08
CA HIS A 213 14.26 1.53 -19.03
C HIS A 213 12.93 2.04 -19.55
N THR A 214 11.84 1.70 -18.89
CA THR A 214 10.49 2.18 -19.18
C THR A 214 9.94 2.85 -17.94
N LYS A 215 9.50 4.11 -18.06
CA LYS A 215 8.95 4.87 -16.93
C LYS A 215 7.76 5.69 -17.38
N GLY A 216 6.62 5.50 -16.71
CA GLY A 216 5.38 6.22 -16.94
C GLY A 216 4.62 6.54 -15.67
N GLU A 217 3.68 7.47 -15.82
CA GLU A 217 2.80 7.94 -14.75
C GLU A 217 1.36 8.00 -15.24
N SER A 218 0.40 7.80 -14.34
CA SER A 218 -1.02 7.89 -14.67
C SER A 218 -1.85 8.32 -13.49
N TYR A 219 -2.92 9.06 -13.77
CA TYR A 219 -3.99 9.37 -12.81
C TYR A 219 -5.26 8.69 -13.26
N ALA A 220 -5.99 8.10 -12.32
CA ALA A 220 -7.27 7.48 -12.59
C ALA A 220 -8.23 7.66 -11.42
N LEU A 221 -9.52 7.47 -11.67
CA LEU A 221 -10.58 7.66 -10.70
C LEU A 221 -11.18 6.33 -10.27
N GLY A 222 -11.41 6.21 -8.98
CA GLY A 222 -12.18 5.15 -8.35
C GLY A 222 -13.18 5.71 -7.35
N TRP A 223 -13.81 4.82 -6.62
CA TRP A 223 -14.74 5.16 -5.56
C TRP A 223 -14.77 4.06 -4.50
N ASN A 224 -15.32 4.39 -3.33
CA ASN A 224 -15.55 3.42 -2.28
C ASN A 224 -16.91 3.65 -1.62
N ALA A 225 -17.44 2.60 -1.01
CA ALA A 225 -18.63 2.65 -0.18
C ALA A 225 -18.43 1.73 1.02
N ALA A 226 -19.01 2.10 2.16
CA ALA A 226 -18.93 1.33 3.38
C ALA A 226 -20.22 1.42 4.18
N ALA A 227 -20.51 0.37 4.96
CA ALA A 227 -21.61 0.36 5.91
C ALA A 227 -21.22 -0.42 7.16
N ASN A 228 -21.68 0.04 8.32
CA ASN A 228 -21.55 -0.64 9.60
C ASN A 228 -22.92 -0.88 10.23
N TYR A 229 -23.02 -1.96 10.96
CA TYR A 229 -24.16 -2.28 11.80
C TYR A 229 -23.71 -2.77 13.18
N ALA A 230 -24.12 -2.05 14.23
CA ALA A 230 -23.94 -2.44 15.63
C ALA A 230 -25.16 -3.26 16.08
N PHE A 231 -24.96 -4.52 16.39
CA PHE A 231 -26.01 -5.36 16.97
C PHE A 231 -26.37 -4.87 18.38
N ASP A 232 -25.33 -4.55 19.14
CA ASP A 232 -25.35 -4.02 20.50
C ASP A 232 -24.05 -3.23 20.77
N ASP A 233 -23.82 -2.81 22.02
CA ASP A 233 -22.66 -2.02 22.45
C ASP A 233 -21.32 -2.80 22.36
N LYS A 234 -21.40 -4.14 22.15
CA LYS A 234 -20.22 -5.02 22.10
C LYS A 234 -19.94 -5.60 20.73
N ASN A 235 -20.95 -5.73 19.88
CA ASN A 235 -20.88 -6.48 18.64
C ASN A 235 -21.23 -5.60 17.45
N GLU A 236 -20.33 -5.51 16.49
CA GLU A 236 -20.56 -4.79 15.24
C GLU A 236 -19.97 -5.52 14.05
N ILE A 237 -20.61 -5.37 12.90
CA ILE A 237 -20.16 -5.87 11.60
C ILE A 237 -20.06 -4.71 10.62
N GLY A 238 -19.13 -4.81 9.67
CA GLY A 238 -18.96 -3.81 8.63
C GLY A 238 -18.56 -4.43 7.31
N VAL A 239 -18.90 -3.72 6.24
CA VAL A 239 -18.49 -4.04 4.88
C VAL A 239 -17.96 -2.78 4.20
N VAL A 240 -16.86 -2.96 3.44
CA VAL A 240 -16.28 -1.89 2.60
C VAL A 240 -16.07 -2.47 1.21
N TYR A 241 -16.48 -1.71 0.21
CA TYR A 241 -16.17 -1.95 -1.19
C TYR A 241 -15.27 -0.83 -1.72
N ARG A 242 -14.23 -1.20 -2.45
CA ARG A 242 -13.38 -0.27 -3.20
C ARG A 242 -13.35 -0.69 -4.65
N SER A 243 -13.62 0.24 -5.56
CA SER A 243 -13.75 -0.05 -6.98
C SER A 243 -12.40 -0.40 -7.63
N ARG A 244 -12.48 -1.05 -8.79
CA ARG A 244 -11.39 -1.14 -9.77
C ARG A 244 -10.96 0.24 -10.20
N ILE A 245 -9.68 0.37 -10.55
CA ILE A 245 -9.12 1.61 -11.06
C ILE A 245 -8.31 1.28 -12.31
N LYS A 246 -8.80 1.71 -13.48
CA LYS A 246 -8.12 1.46 -14.74
C LYS A 246 -7.19 2.62 -15.07
N HIS A 247 -5.89 2.31 -15.20
CA HIS A 247 -4.86 3.22 -15.63
C HIS A 247 -4.49 2.94 -17.08
N SER A 248 -4.45 3.98 -17.90
CA SER A 248 -3.80 3.98 -19.20
C SER A 248 -2.54 4.83 -19.04
N MET A 249 -1.39 4.26 -19.36
CA MET A 249 -0.09 4.89 -19.12
C MET A 249 0.61 5.16 -20.44
N GLU A 250 1.09 6.40 -20.57
CA GLU A 250 2.13 6.79 -21.52
C GLU A 250 3.46 6.83 -20.75
N ALA A 251 4.50 6.26 -21.34
CA ALA A 251 5.79 6.09 -20.69
C ALA A 251 6.92 6.41 -21.67
N ASP A 252 8.04 6.88 -21.13
CA ASP A 252 9.28 7.00 -21.87
C ASP A 252 9.97 5.62 -21.94
N PHE A 253 10.47 5.25 -23.12
CA PHE A 253 11.26 4.05 -23.34
C PHE A 253 12.67 4.42 -23.78
N HIS A 254 13.66 3.75 -23.18
CA HIS A 254 15.07 3.87 -23.55
C HIS A 254 15.74 2.50 -23.60
N ALA A 255 16.61 2.28 -24.59
CA ALA A 255 17.49 1.11 -24.67
C ALA A 255 18.94 1.57 -24.84
N TYR A 256 19.85 0.92 -24.13
CA TYR A 256 21.23 1.33 -24.01
C TYR A 256 22.20 0.20 -24.41
N ASN A 257 23.43 0.57 -24.79
CA ASN A 257 24.52 -0.37 -25.08
C ASN A 257 24.15 -1.41 -26.14
N ILE A 258 23.45 -0.98 -27.18
CA ILE A 258 23.04 -1.85 -28.29
C ILE A 258 24.26 -2.22 -29.12
N PRO A 259 24.60 -3.51 -29.31
CA PRO A 259 25.75 -3.90 -30.12
C PRO A 259 25.67 -3.39 -31.55
N GLY A 260 26.63 -2.54 -31.95
CA GLY A 260 26.71 -1.98 -33.32
C GLY A 260 25.70 -0.89 -33.65
N ALA A 261 25.01 -0.34 -32.65
CA ALA A 261 24.05 0.74 -32.81
C ALA A 261 24.15 1.77 -31.67
N ASP A 262 23.60 2.96 -31.89
CA ASP A 262 23.45 3.98 -30.86
C ASP A 262 22.33 3.61 -29.84
N ASN A 263 22.30 4.32 -28.71
CA ASN A 263 21.19 4.21 -27.77
C ASN A 263 19.90 4.67 -28.44
N VAL A 264 18.79 3.99 -28.12
CA VAL A 264 17.49 4.23 -28.74
C VAL A 264 16.51 4.76 -27.71
N SER A 265 15.71 5.72 -28.12
CA SER A 265 14.58 6.25 -27.33
C SER A 265 13.28 6.11 -28.12
N GLY A 266 12.17 5.97 -27.40
CA GLY A 266 10.83 5.87 -27.96
C GLY A 266 9.78 6.05 -26.89
N ASN A 267 8.53 5.76 -27.22
CA ASN A 267 7.41 5.81 -26.30
C ASN A 267 6.92 4.39 -26.00
N ALA A 268 6.40 4.20 -24.81
CA ALA A 268 5.71 2.97 -24.41
C ALA A 268 4.28 3.30 -23.99
N TYR A 269 3.35 2.38 -24.26
CA TYR A 269 1.94 2.51 -23.92
C TYR A 269 1.49 1.19 -23.28
N GLY A 270 0.76 1.28 -22.19
CA GLY A 270 0.21 0.13 -21.52
C GLY A 270 -1.01 0.46 -20.66
N GLU A 271 -1.79 -0.55 -20.35
CA GLU A 271 -2.92 -0.43 -19.44
C GLU A 271 -2.73 -1.37 -18.26
N VAL A 272 -3.07 -0.92 -17.06
CA VAL A 272 -3.16 -1.74 -15.87
C VAL A 272 -4.46 -1.45 -15.13
N THR A 273 -5.18 -2.50 -14.77
CA THR A 273 -6.36 -2.40 -13.92
C THR A 273 -6.01 -2.84 -12.52
N LEU A 274 -5.99 -1.88 -11.58
CA LEU A 274 -5.90 -2.17 -10.16
C LEU A 274 -7.22 -2.76 -9.68
N PRO A 275 -7.20 -3.88 -8.92
CA PRO A 275 -8.40 -4.63 -8.58
C PRO A 275 -9.34 -3.91 -7.63
N GLU A 276 -10.62 -4.29 -7.69
CA GLU A 276 -11.55 -4.01 -6.60
C GLU A 276 -11.23 -4.85 -5.38
N SER A 277 -11.73 -4.39 -4.22
CA SER A 277 -11.68 -5.18 -2.99
C SER A 277 -12.97 -5.09 -2.18
N TRP A 278 -13.29 -6.21 -1.54
CA TRP A 278 -14.36 -6.32 -0.55
C TRP A 278 -13.73 -6.63 0.80
N HIS A 279 -14.02 -5.82 1.80
CA HIS A 279 -13.60 -6.04 3.18
C HIS A 279 -14.84 -6.33 4.02
N ILE A 280 -14.80 -7.40 4.79
CA ILE A 280 -15.85 -7.75 5.76
C ILE A 280 -15.18 -7.88 7.10
N GLY A 281 -15.67 -7.15 8.10
CA GLY A 281 -15.12 -7.18 9.46
C GLY A 281 -16.19 -7.44 10.50
N TYR A 282 -15.76 -8.03 11.60
CA TYR A 282 -16.55 -8.21 12.82
C TYR A 282 -15.72 -7.83 14.02
N SER A 283 -16.27 -7.04 14.93
CA SER A 283 -15.64 -6.63 16.17
C SER A 283 -16.46 -7.08 17.38
N HIS A 284 -15.76 -7.61 18.39
CA HIS A 284 -16.34 -7.98 19.68
C HIS A 284 -15.59 -7.32 20.83
N LYS A 285 -16.31 -6.59 21.68
CA LYS A 285 -15.80 -6.03 22.95
C LYS A 285 -16.11 -6.99 24.08
N PHE A 286 -15.11 -7.75 24.52
CA PHE A 286 -15.26 -8.65 25.70
C PHE A 286 -15.59 -7.85 26.96
N ASN A 287 -14.98 -6.69 27.11
CA ASN A 287 -15.19 -5.71 28.17
C ASN A 287 -14.67 -4.34 27.73
N ASP A 288 -14.69 -3.34 28.59
CA ASP A 288 -14.27 -1.96 28.30
C ASP A 288 -12.79 -1.82 27.95
N ARG A 289 -11.99 -2.87 28.19
CA ARG A 289 -10.53 -2.87 27.95
C ARG A 289 -10.10 -3.74 26.79
N THR A 290 -10.86 -4.80 26.46
CA THR A 290 -10.42 -5.80 25.48
C THR A 290 -11.40 -5.90 24.33
N ARG A 291 -10.89 -5.68 23.14
CA ARG A 291 -11.60 -5.80 21.86
C ARG A 291 -10.84 -6.77 20.96
N VAL A 292 -11.56 -7.63 20.26
CA VAL A 292 -11.05 -8.49 19.19
C VAL A 292 -11.74 -8.09 17.89
N GLU A 293 -11.00 -8.09 16.81
CA GLU A 293 -11.52 -7.82 15.49
C GLU A 293 -11.08 -8.90 14.51
N LEU A 294 -12.02 -9.38 13.69
CA LEU A 294 -11.80 -10.31 12.59
C LEU A 294 -12.06 -9.58 11.27
N ASN A 295 -11.22 -9.82 10.29
CA ASN A 295 -11.36 -9.21 8.98
C ASN A 295 -11.09 -10.24 7.88
N ALA A 296 -11.92 -10.24 6.83
CA ALA A 296 -11.70 -10.96 5.60
C ALA A 296 -11.74 -9.98 4.43
N VAL A 297 -10.72 -10.01 3.58
CA VAL A 297 -10.60 -9.16 2.39
C VAL A 297 -10.53 -10.07 1.18
N ARG A 298 -11.36 -9.81 0.16
CA ARG A 298 -11.23 -10.39 -1.17
C ARG A 298 -10.73 -9.31 -2.12
N THR A 299 -9.64 -9.58 -2.81
CA THR A 299 -9.10 -8.70 -3.84
C THR A 299 -9.25 -9.36 -5.21
N GLY A 300 -9.95 -8.67 -6.13
CA GLY A 300 -10.33 -9.19 -7.46
C GLY A 300 -9.17 -9.16 -8.46
N TRP A 301 -8.10 -9.90 -8.19
CA TRP A 301 -6.93 -9.99 -9.06
C TRP A 301 -7.19 -10.67 -10.41
N ASP A 302 -8.35 -11.31 -10.56
CA ASP A 302 -8.81 -11.84 -11.86
C ASP A 302 -8.90 -10.75 -12.96
N THR A 303 -8.86 -9.48 -12.59
CA THR A 303 -8.76 -8.34 -13.52
C THR A 303 -7.37 -8.14 -14.10
N TYR A 304 -6.32 -8.66 -13.44
CA TYR A 304 -4.93 -8.54 -13.89
C TYR A 304 -4.58 -9.71 -14.82
N LYS A 305 -5.16 -9.67 -16.04
CA LYS A 305 -4.98 -10.71 -17.05
C LYS A 305 -3.66 -10.60 -17.77
N ASN A 306 -3.22 -9.39 -18.05
CA ASN A 306 -1.98 -9.10 -18.76
C ASN A 306 -1.43 -7.73 -18.38
N LEU A 307 -0.16 -7.55 -18.65
CA LEU A 307 0.54 -6.25 -18.65
C LEU A 307 1.24 -6.09 -20.01
N ASP A 308 0.45 -5.86 -21.04
CA ASP A 308 0.96 -5.69 -22.39
C ASP A 308 1.52 -4.27 -22.58
N ILE A 309 2.71 -4.18 -23.15
CA ILE A 309 3.38 -2.90 -23.41
C ILE A 309 3.65 -2.78 -24.91
N MET A 310 3.08 -1.75 -25.52
CA MET A 310 3.39 -1.35 -26.89
C MET A 310 4.52 -0.34 -26.88
N ILE A 311 5.64 -0.65 -27.51
CA ILE A 311 6.74 0.27 -27.76
C ILE A 311 6.61 0.80 -29.18
N SER A 312 6.84 2.10 -29.38
CA SER A 312 6.73 2.77 -30.69
C SER A 312 7.62 4.00 -30.80
N GLY A 313 7.89 4.40 -32.03
CA GLY A 313 8.67 5.61 -32.33
C GLY A 313 10.15 5.47 -32.02
N THR A 314 10.66 4.24 -31.92
CA THR A 314 12.10 4.01 -31.77
C THR A 314 12.82 4.22 -33.11
N GLU A 315 14.09 4.62 -33.07
CA GLU A 315 14.89 4.78 -34.28
C GLU A 315 14.97 3.48 -35.07
N ASN A 316 14.65 3.56 -36.36
CA ASN A 316 14.55 2.43 -37.29
C ASN A 316 13.52 1.35 -36.87
N GLY A 317 12.61 1.65 -35.95
CA GLY A 317 11.59 0.71 -35.48
C GLY A 317 12.12 -0.51 -34.74
N MET A 318 13.37 -0.45 -34.23
CA MET A 318 14.08 -1.61 -33.66
C MET A 318 13.30 -2.31 -32.52
N PHE A 319 12.60 -1.54 -31.67
CA PHE A 319 11.80 -2.04 -30.56
C PHE A 319 10.29 -1.87 -30.78
N ASP A 320 9.86 -1.32 -31.94
CA ASP A 320 8.46 -1.00 -32.22
C ASP A 320 7.63 -2.26 -32.38
N ARG A 321 7.08 -2.77 -31.27
CA ARG A 321 6.19 -3.92 -31.23
C ARG A 321 5.43 -4.00 -29.90
N LEU A 322 4.38 -4.83 -29.90
CA LEU A 322 3.73 -5.25 -28.67
C LEU A 322 4.61 -6.25 -27.94
N HIS A 323 4.80 -6.02 -26.65
CA HIS A 323 5.45 -6.94 -25.70
C HIS A 323 4.36 -7.52 -24.80
N PRO A 324 3.82 -8.71 -25.13
CA PRO A 324 2.78 -9.33 -24.33
C PRO A 324 3.35 -9.89 -23.02
N ASN A 325 2.61 -9.73 -21.94
CA ASN A 325 2.98 -10.28 -20.64
C ASN A 325 1.71 -10.79 -19.91
N ASP A 326 1.38 -12.04 -20.18
CA ASP A 326 0.24 -12.72 -19.57
C ASP A 326 0.46 -12.91 -18.07
N LYS A 327 -0.49 -12.49 -17.26
CA LYS A 327 -0.51 -12.63 -15.81
C LYS A 327 -1.52 -13.68 -15.37
N ASN A 328 -2.75 -13.54 -15.83
CA ASN A 328 -3.87 -14.46 -15.53
C ASN A 328 -4.00 -14.76 -14.03
N TRP A 329 -3.80 -13.74 -13.18
CA TRP A 329 -3.88 -13.91 -11.74
C TRP A 329 -5.27 -14.31 -11.30
N ASP A 330 -5.34 -15.05 -10.20
CA ASP A 330 -6.57 -15.45 -9.53
C ASP A 330 -6.92 -14.46 -8.42
N ASP A 331 -8.19 -14.46 -7.98
CA ASP A 331 -8.60 -13.67 -6.82
C ASP A 331 -7.86 -14.12 -5.57
N GLY A 332 -7.44 -13.15 -4.75
CA GLY A 332 -6.79 -13.40 -3.47
C GLY A 332 -7.69 -13.15 -2.28
N TRP A 333 -7.47 -13.89 -1.21
CA TRP A 333 -8.11 -13.69 0.08
C TRP A 333 -7.08 -13.39 1.16
N ARG A 334 -7.45 -12.45 2.03
CA ARG A 334 -6.73 -12.15 3.25
C ARG A 334 -7.64 -12.35 4.44
N TYR A 335 -7.15 -13.02 5.46
CA TYR A 335 -7.83 -13.21 6.73
C TYR A 335 -6.97 -12.63 7.84
N ALA A 336 -7.56 -11.81 8.72
CA ALA A 336 -6.85 -11.20 9.81
C ALA A 336 -7.63 -11.28 11.12
N ILE A 337 -6.89 -11.39 12.21
CA ILE A 337 -7.37 -11.25 13.57
C ILE A 337 -6.50 -10.26 14.31
N GLY A 338 -7.12 -9.32 15.01
CA GLY A 338 -6.43 -8.34 15.84
C GLY A 338 -7.05 -8.26 17.24
N VAL A 339 -6.20 -8.04 18.22
CA VAL A 339 -6.58 -7.86 19.63
C VAL A 339 -6.04 -6.52 20.11
N GLU A 340 -6.90 -5.74 20.73
CA GLU A 340 -6.56 -4.48 21.40
C GLU A 340 -6.90 -4.60 22.89
N HIS A 341 -5.93 -4.29 23.77
CA HIS A 341 -6.10 -4.34 25.21
C HIS A 341 -5.61 -3.07 25.88
N LYS A 342 -6.52 -2.31 26.52
CA LYS A 342 -6.22 -1.13 27.32
C LYS A 342 -5.61 -1.53 28.65
N LEU A 343 -4.32 -1.30 28.86
CA LEU A 343 -3.67 -1.47 30.16
C LEU A 343 -4.13 -0.38 31.15
N SER A 344 -4.32 0.84 30.65
CA SER A 344 -4.82 2.00 31.37
C SER A 344 -5.46 2.98 30.36
N ASP A 345 -5.94 4.13 30.82
CA ASP A 345 -6.44 5.19 29.95
C ASP A 345 -5.37 5.74 28.99
N LYS A 346 -4.09 5.62 29.38
CA LYS A 346 -2.95 6.11 28.59
C LYS A 346 -2.33 5.05 27.68
N TYR A 347 -2.35 3.79 28.06
CA TYR A 347 -1.60 2.74 27.33
C TYR A 347 -2.51 1.63 26.83
N THR A 348 -2.35 1.30 25.57
CA THR A 348 -3.04 0.20 24.90
C THR A 348 -2.01 -0.69 24.22
N LEU A 349 -2.08 -2.00 24.43
CA LEU A 349 -1.32 -3.00 23.68
C LEU A 349 -2.18 -3.57 22.56
N MET A 350 -1.52 -3.95 21.48
CA MET A 350 -2.15 -4.55 20.31
C MET A 350 -1.32 -5.73 19.84
N ALA A 351 -2.00 -6.75 19.32
CA ALA A 351 -1.39 -7.88 18.64
C ALA A 351 -2.27 -8.30 17.47
N GLY A 352 -1.67 -8.80 16.42
CA GLY A 352 -2.38 -9.20 15.21
C GLY A 352 -1.70 -10.34 14.47
N PHE A 353 -2.51 -11.08 13.73
CA PHE A 353 -2.09 -12.09 12.78
C PHE A 353 -2.89 -11.93 11.51
N ALA A 354 -2.22 -12.09 10.36
CA ALA A 354 -2.89 -12.17 9.07
C ALA A 354 -2.31 -13.29 8.21
N TYR A 355 -3.15 -13.87 7.38
CA TYR A 355 -2.82 -14.81 6.34
C TYR A 355 -3.34 -14.27 5.00
N ASP A 356 -2.46 -14.16 4.02
CA ASP A 356 -2.75 -13.69 2.68
C ASP A 356 -2.47 -14.81 1.67
N GLU A 357 -3.45 -15.18 0.88
CA GLU A 357 -3.30 -16.15 -0.22
C GLU A 357 -2.61 -15.49 -1.41
N SER A 358 -1.68 -16.20 -2.05
CA SER A 358 -1.07 -15.74 -3.29
C SER A 358 -2.06 -15.83 -4.44
N SER A 359 -2.16 -14.75 -5.21
CA SER A 359 -2.98 -14.68 -6.43
C SER A 359 -2.22 -15.12 -7.69
N ILE A 360 -0.97 -15.53 -7.58
CA ILE A 360 -0.05 -15.72 -8.71
C ILE A 360 -0.04 -17.19 -9.14
N PRO A 361 -0.59 -17.53 -10.33
CA PRO A 361 -0.51 -18.89 -10.85
C PRO A 361 0.88 -19.17 -11.41
N TYR A 362 1.23 -20.46 -11.55
CA TYR A 362 2.52 -20.90 -12.06
C TYR A 362 2.90 -20.29 -13.42
N ASP A 363 1.94 -20.23 -14.35
CA ASP A 363 2.16 -19.65 -15.68
C ASP A 363 2.04 -18.11 -15.72
N GLY A 364 1.61 -17.48 -14.65
CA GLY A 364 1.43 -16.01 -14.54
C GLY A 364 2.46 -15.32 -13.66
N GLY A 365 3.34 -16.09 -13.02
CA GLY A 365 4.42 -15.55 -12.18
C GLY A 365 5.59 -15.02 -12.99
N ASP A 366 6.30 -14.07 -12.40
CA ASP A 366 7.57 -13.54 -12.90
C ASP A 366 8.36 -12.82 -11.81
N PHE A 367 9.55 -12.33 -12.13
CA PHE A 367 10.42 -11.58 -11.21
C PHE A 367 9.96 -10.14 -10.97
N MET A 368 8.89 -9.66 -11.60
CA MET A 368 8.31 -8.35 -11.30
C MET A 368 7.63 -8.33 -9.93
N VAL A 369 6.90 -9.43 -9.59
CA VAL A 369 6.18 -9.59 -8.32
C VAL A 369 6.31 -11.03 -7.83
N PRO A 370 7.50 -11.47 -7.41
CA PRO A 370 7.73 -12.87 -7.03
C PRO A 370 7.32 -13.12 -5.57
N THR A 371 6.02 -13.35 -5.30
CA THR A 371 5.51 -13.48 -3.94
C THR A 371 4.49 -14.61 -3.80
N GLY A 372 4.76 -15.53 -2.85
CA GLY A 372 3.85 -16.60 -2.43
C GLY A 372 2.85 -16.14 -1.36
N ASP A 373 2.20 -17.10 -0.70
CA ASP A 373 1.34 -16.86 0.45
C ASP A 373 2.10 -16.13 1.57
N ARG A 374 1.38 -15.33 2.38
CA ARG A 374 2.02 -14.56 3.45
C ARG A 374 1.37 -14.81 4.80
N LYS A 375 2.20 -14.87 5.84
CA LYS A 375 1.78 -14.90 7.24
C LYS A 375 2.42 -13.74 7.96
N THR A 376 1.59 -12.81 8.45
CA THR A 376 2.07 -11.62 9.16
C THR A 376 1.77 -11.74 10.63
N TYR A 377 2.79 -11.61 11.46
CA TYR A 377 2.72 -11.57 12.92
C TYR A 377 3.08 -10.17 13.38
N SER A 378 2.24 -9.55 14.19
CA SER A 378 2.43 -8.16 14.59
C SER A 378 2.11 -7.92 16.05
N ILE A 379 2.83 -6.95 16.63
CA ILE A 379 2.57 -6.40 17.96
C ILE A 379 2.71 -4.89 17.91
N GLY A 380 2.09 -4.18 18.84
CA GLY A 380 2.25 -2.74 18.95
C GLY A 380 1.73 -2.17 20.26
N ALA A 381 2.03 -0.91 20.45
CA ALA A 381 1.58 -0.14 21.58
C ALA A 381 1.11 1.24 21.15
N ARG A 382 0.09 1.75 21.83
CA ARG A 382 -0.44 3.11 21.65
C ARG A 382 -0.42 3.84 22.99
N TYR A 383 0.10 5.06 22.95
CA TYR A 383 0.05 6.03 24.06
C TYR A 383 -0.95 7.12 23.73
N ASN A 384 -1.89 7.37 24.64
CA ASN A 384 -2.89 8.42 24.55
C ASN A 384 -2.63 9.47 25.64
N ASP A 385 -2.59 10.72 25.25
CA ASP A 385 -2.49 11.85 26.20
C ASP A 385 -3.40 12.99 25.76
N LYS A 386 -4.50 13.19 26.50
CA LYS A 386 -5.53 14.20 26.21
C LYS A 386 -6.00 14.15 24.75
N ASP A 387 -5.45 15.05 23.93
CA ASP A 387 -5.77 15.27 22.52
C ASP A 387 -4.76 14.62 21.55
N GLN A 388 -3.78 13.87 22.07
CA GLN A 388 -2.70 13.30 21.25
C GLN A 388 -2.62 11.78 21.42
N THR A 389 -2.27 11.12 20.33
CA THR A 389 -2.03 9.68 20.30
C THR A 389 -0.74 9.39 19.53
N LEU A 390 0.14 8.60 20.13
CA LEU A 390 1.34 8.07 19.48
C LEU A 390 1.26 6.54 19.47
N ALA A 391 1.53 5.92 18.33
CA ALA A 391 1.57 4.47 18.22
C ALA A 391 2.84 4.00 17.53
N ILE A 392 3.31 2.83 17.95
CA ILE A 392 4.41 2.09 17.32
C ILE A 392 3.98 0.63 17.13
N ALA A 393 4.42 0.04 16.03
CA ALA A 393 4.19 -1.36 15.72
C ALA A 393 5.44 -2.02 15.16
N LEU A 394 5.56 -3.31 15.44
CA LEU A 394 6.54 -4.21 14.85
C LEU A 394 5.80 -5.37 14.21
N GLY A 395 6.21 -5.74 12.99
CA GLY A 395 5.66 -6.87 12.26
C GLY A 395 6.78 -7.72 11.65
N TRP A 396 6.48 -8.99 11.53
CA TRP A 396 7.24 -9.96 10.74
C TRP A 396 6.29 -10.62 9.77
N MET A 397 6.54 -10.46 8.49
CA MET A 397 5.81 -11.10 7.42
C MET A 397 6.67 -12.21 6.84
N ASP A 398 6.27 -13.44 7.05
CA ASP A 398 6.80 -14.63 6.42
C ASP A 398 6.15 -14.77 5.05
N VAL A 399 6.95 -14.93 4.00
CA VAL A 399 6.48 -15.05 2.62
C VAL A 399 6.79 -16.45 2.14
N GLY A 400 5.76 -17.21 1.84
CA GLY A 400 5.87 -18.58 1.36
C GLY A 400 6.56 -18.68 0.00
N ASP A 401 7.05 -19.83 -0.29
CA ASP A 401 7.71 -20.15 -1.56
C ASP A 401 6.73 -19.96 -2.73
N LEU A 402 7.25 -19.43 -3.84
CA LEU A 402 6.51 -19.33 -5.09
C LEU A 402 7.30 -20.03 -6.18
N GLN A 403 6.62 -20.90 -6.93
CA GLN A 403 7.17 -21.51 -8.12
C GLN A 403 6.45 -20.96 -9.35
N PHE A 404 7.23 -20.58 -10.37
CA PHE A 404 6.66 -20.06 -11.60
C PHE A 404 7.54 -20.38 -12.82
N LYS A 405 6.90 -20.29 -13.99
CA LYS A 405 7.58 -20.47 -15.26
C LYS A 405 8.37 -19.22 -15.62
N PHE A 406 9.69 -19.36 -15.73
CA PHE A 406 10.53 -18.25 -16.13
C PHE A 406 10.34 -17.94 -17.63
N ARG A 407 10.17 -16.64 -17.93
CA ARG A 407 10.07 -16.10 -19.28
C ARG A 407 11.06 -14.95 -19.42
N SER A 408 11.93 -15.02 -20.42
CA SER A 408 12.84 -13.94 -20.77
C SER A 408 12.47 -13.31 -22.11
N GLU A 409 13.02 -12.17 -22.42
CA GLU A 409 12.85 -11.56 -23.75
C GLU A 409 13.38 -12.52 -24.82
N GLY A 410 12.52 -12.79 -25.82
CA GLY A 410 12.85 -13.73 -26.88
C GLY A 410 12.70 -15.22 -26.53
N ASP A 411 12.44 -15.58 -25.27
CA ASP A 411 12.13 -16.97 -24.92
C ASP A 411 10.78 -17.39 -25.46
N THR A 412 10.73 -18.59 -26.04
CA THR A 412 9.46 -19.24 -26.35
C THR A 412 9.00 -20.06 -25.15
N VAL A 413 7.70 -20.30 -25.06
CA VAL A 413 7.09 -21.09 -23.98
C VAL A 413 7.73 -22.49 -23.83
N ALA A 414 8.24 -23.06 -24.93
CA ALA A 414 8.86 -24.37 -24.93
C ALA A 414 10.25 -24.44 -24.25
N ASN A 415 10.95 -23.32 -24.16
CA ASN A 415 12.29 -23.22 -23.61
C ASN A 415 12.36 -22.43 -22.29
N GLY A 416 11.22 -22.11 -21.69
CA GLY A 416 11.17 -21.36 -20.43
C GLY A 416 11.80 -22.15 -19.29
N GLY A 417 12.54 -21.45 -18.41
CA GLY A 417 13.08 -22.00 -17.18
C GLY A 417 11.99 -22.20 -16.13
N HIS A 418 12.39 -22.73 -14.99
CA HIS A 418 11.57 -22.88 -13.79
C HIS A 418 12.20 -22.07 -12.66
N ALA A 419 11.48 -21.10 -12.14
CA ALA A 419 11.92 -20.28 -11.03
C ALA A 419 11.23 -20.71 -9.72
N HIS A 420 11.97 -20.65 -8.64
CA HIS A 420 11.52 -20.92 -7.27
C HIS A 420 12.05 -19.83 -6.37
N THR A 421 11.16 -19.03 -5.74
CA THR A 421 11.55 -18.07 -4.72
C THR A 421 11.35 -18.69 -3.34
N HIS A 422 12.28 -18.44 -2.44
CA HIS A 422 12.33 -19.05 -1.11
C HIS A 422 13.02 -18.13 -0.09
N ASP A 423 13.06 -18.53 1.17
CA ASP A 423 13.67 -17.78 2.28
C ASP A 423 13.24 -16.32 2.31
N SER A 424 11.97 -16.09 2.01
CA SER A 424 11.42 -14.75 1.81
C SER A 424 10.68 -14.25 3.03
N PHE A 425 11.00 -13.02 3.48
CA PHE A 425 10.33 -12.37 4.59
C PHE A 425 10.41 -10.84 4.48
N THR A 426 9.54 -10.14 5.23
CA THR A 426 9.60 -8.67 5.36
C THR A 426 9.52 -8.26 6.82
N LYS A 427 10.47 -7.44 7.26
CA LYS A 427 10.41 -6.75 8.56
C LYS A 427 9.61 -5.48 8.43
N ILE A 428 8.71 -5.23 9.39
CA ILE A 428 7.78 -4.09 9.34
C ILE A 428 7.94 -3.27 10.62
N ILE A 429 8.03 -1.95 10.47
CA ILE A 429 8.01 -0.98 11.58
C ILE A 429 7.02 0.12 11.24
N GLY A 430 5.98 0.28 12.05
CA GLY A 430 4.97 1.32 11.89
C GLY A 430 5.08 2.38 12.98
N ILE A 431 4.92 3.65 12.62
CA ILE A 431 4.80 4.77 13.54
C ILE A 431 3.60 5.63 13.10
N SER A 432 2.75 6.01 14.06
CA SER A 432 1.63 6.92 13.82
C SER A 432 1.54 7.97 14.91
N TYR A 433 1.17 9.18 14.51
CA TYR A 433 0.81 10.27 15.40
C TYR A 433 -0.54 10.83 15.01
N GLN A 434 -1.44 11.00 15.98
CA GLN A 434 -2.74 11.64 15.79
C GLN A 434 -2.93 12.77 16.79
N ARG A 435 -3.56 13.85 16.33
CA ARG A 435 -4.05 14.93 17.17
C ARG A 435 -5.55 15.15 16.95
N ASN A 436 -6.29 15.26 18.05
CA ASN A 436 -7.69 15.61 18.07
C ASN A 436 -7.85 17.11 18.43
N PHE A 437 -8.93 17.79 17.95
CA PHE A 437 -9.15 19.22 18.16
C PHE A 437 -10.56 19.50 18.63
#